data_4e93f14350ffdd5ed5046749ac88c618
#
_entry.id   4e93f14350ffdd5ed5046749ac88c618
#
_cell.length_a   1.000
_cell.length_b   1.000
_cell.length_c   1.000
_cell.angle_alpha   90.00
_cell.angle_beta   90.00
_cell.angle_gamma   90.00
#
_symmetry.space_group_name_H-M   'P 1'
#
loop_
_entity.id
_entity.type
_entity.pdbx_description
1 polymer ?
#
loop_
_entity_poly.entity_id
_entity_poly.type
_entity_poly.pdbx_seq_one_letter_code
_entity_poly.pdbx_strand_id
1 'polypeptide(L)'
;LSDSGLTILMATHDVDYAYAWADEIVLLHEGKVLRQGTPRQVCGDEKAMEQANLEQPAVMRLYRKLLRRGVIGPEGEPPKTIEDLERRISG
;
A
#
# COMPACT_ATOMS: atom_id res chain seq x y z
N LEU A 1 -11.67 -15.90 5.53
CA LEU A 1 -12.82 -15.23 5.00
C LEU A 1 -12.74 -13.74 5.20
N SER A 2 -13.77 -13.06 4.71
CA SER A 2 -13.82 -11.61 4.76
C SER A 2 -13.72 -11.02 6.16
N ASP A 3 -14.14 -11.74 7.17
CA ASP A 3 -14.10 -11.27 8.55
C ASP A 3 -12.68 -11.02 9.05
N SER A 4 -11.71 -11.69 8.47
CA SER A 4 -10.31 -11.53 8.89
C SER A 4 -9.61 -10.35 8.24
N GLY A 5 -10.24 -9.71 7.25
CA GLY A 5 -9.62 -8.62 6.53
C GLY A 5 -8.47 -9.03 5.64
N LEU A 6 -8.30 -10.32 5.41
CA LEU A 6 -7.24 -10.82 4.56
C LEU A 6 -7.54 -10.58 3.09
N THR A 7 -6.58 -10.01 2.37
CA THR A 7 -6.70 -9.77 0.95
C THR A 7 -5.54 -10.42 0.22
N ILE A 8 -5.86 -11.18 -0.83
CA ILE A 8 -4.84 -11.77 -1.68
C ILE A 8 -4.64 -10.89 -2.90
N LEU A 9 -3.43 -10.39 -3.09
CA LEU A 9 -3.10 -9.56 -4.24
C LEU A 9 -2.46 -10.39 -5.34
N MET A 10 -2.97 -10.20 -6.54
CA MET A 10 -2.39 -10.76 -7.76
C MET A 10 -2.33 -9.62 -8.79
N ALA A 11 -1.72 -9.89 -9.94
CA ALA A 11 -1.41 -8.85 -10.92
C ALA A 11 -2.58 -7.97 -11.34
N THR A 12 -3.80 -8.44 -11.21
CA THR A 12 -4.99 -7.71 -11.68
C THR A 12 -5.76 -7.02 -10.55
N HIS A 13 -5.29 -7.11 -9.32
CA HIS A 13 -6.03 -6.58 -8.18
C HIS A 13 -5.75 -5.10 -7.95
N ASP A 14 -6.72 -4.45 -7.32
CA ASP A 14 -6.60 -3.03 -6.97
C ASP A 14 -5.74 -2.88 -5.71
N VAL A 15 -4.52 -2.53 -5.92
CA VAL A 15 -3.55 -2.36 -4.83
C VAL A 15 -3.95 -1.21 -3.91
N ASP A 16 -4.50 -0.14 -4.46
CA ASP A 16 -4.91 1.01 -3.65
C ASP A 16 -6.01 0.63 -2.66
N TYR A 17 -6.99 -0.13 -3.12
CA TYR A 17 -8.08 -0.58 -2.27
C TYR A 17 -7.56 -1.51 -1.16
N ALA A 18 -6.72 -2.45 -1.53
CA ALA A 18 -6.16 -3.38 -0.55
C ALA A 18 -5.34 -2.65 0.50
N TYR A 19 -4.54 -1.69 0.07
CA TYR A 19 -3.72 -0.91 1.00
C TYR A 19 -4.57 -0.13 1.99
N ALA A 20 -5.71 0.39 1.54
CA ALA A 20 -6.58 1.20 2.38
C ALA A 20 -7.40 0.37 3.38
N TRP A 21 -7.86 -0.80 2.97
CA TRP A 21 -8.90 -1.51 3.72
C TRP A 21 -8.52 -2.88 4.24
N ALA A 22 -7.48 -3.52 3.71
CA ALA A 22 -7.10 -4.84 4.18
C ALA A 22 -6.37 -4.77 5.53
N ASP A 23 -6.59 -5.76 6.37
CA ASP A 23 -5.83 -5.90 7.60
C ASP A 23 -4.54 -6.66 7.36
N GLU A 24 -4.58 -7.58 6.40
CA GLU A 24 -3.43 -8.39 6.04
C GLU A 24 -3.47 -8.66 4.54
N ILE A 25 -2.31 -8.67 3.91
CA ILE A 25 -2.18 -8.90 2.48
C ILE A 25 -1.25 -10.09 2.23
N VAL A 26 -1.69 -10.97 1.33
CA VAL A 26 -0.85 -12.04 0.81
C VAL A 26 -0.56 -11.72 -0.65
N LEU A 27 0.70 -11.54 -1.00
CA LEU A 27 1.10 -11.20 -2.36
C LEU A 27 1.45 -12.50 -3.09
N LEU A 28 0.66 -12.84 -4.09
CA LEU A 28 0.85 -14.06 -4.89
C LEU A 28 1.34 -13.74 -6.29
N HIS A 29 2.21 -14.60 -6.80
CA HIS A 29 2.67 -14.52 -8.17
C HIS A 29 3.00 -15.93 -8.65
N GLU A 30 2.38 -16.34 -9.73
CA GLU A 30 2.57 -17.67 -10.32
C GLU A 30 2.36 -18.79 -9.30
N GLY A 31 1.35 -18.65 -8.45
CA GLY A 31 1.01 -19.65 -7.45
C GLY A 31 1.90 -19.67 -6.23
N LYS A 32 2.81 -18.71 -6.13
CA LYS A 32 3.72 -18.64 -4.98
C LYS A 32 3.47 -17.40 -4.16
N VAL A 33 3.63 -17.52 -2.85
CA VAL A 33 3.54 -16.39 -1.95
C VAL A 33 4.87 -15.66 -1.95
N LEU A 34 4.89 -14.43 -2.46
CA LEU A 34 6.10 -13.61 -2.46
C LEU A 34 6.27 -12.89 -1.14
N ARG A 35 5.18 -12.44 -0.54
CA ARG A 35 5.22 -11.70 0.71
C ARG A 35 3.87 -11.78 1.39
N GLN A 36 3.88 -11.78 2.71
CA GLN A 36 2.67 -11.74 3.52
C GLN A 36 2.91 -10.86 4.74
N GLY A 37 1.91 -10.07 5.10
CA GLY A 37 2.01 -9.20 6.26
C GLY A 37 1.01 -8.07 6.20
N THR A 38 1.28 -7.01 6.94
CA THR A 38 0.40 -5.84 6.92
C THR A 38 0.46 -5.16 5.54
N PRO A 39 -0.58 -4.37 5.20
CA PRO A 39 -0.55 -3.67 3.92
C PRO A 39 0.73 -2.83 3.73
N ARG A 40 1.18 -2.19 4.80
CA ARG A 40 2.39 -1.38 4.73
C ARG A 40 3.63 -2.22 4.46
N GLN A 41 3.72 -3.39 5.10
CA GLN A 41 4.86 -4.27 4.90
C GLN A 41 4.91 -4.83 3.49
N VAL A 42 3.76 -5.28 2.99
CA VAL A 42 3.70 -5.90 1.67
C VAL A 42 3.83 -4.88 0.56
N CYS A 43 3.04 -3.82 0.60
CA CYS A 43 3.07 -2.80 -0.45
C CYS A 43 4.34 -1.96 -0.39
N GLY A 44 4.99 -1.91 0.77
CA GLY A 44 6.26 -1.21 0.90
C GLY A 44 7.47 -2.01 0.40
N ASP A 45 7.28 -3.29 0.14
CA ASP A 45 8.35 -4.14 -0.39
C ASP A 45 8.41 -3.98 -1.90
N GLU A 46 9.26 -3.06 -2.36
CA GLU A 46 9.35 -2.73 -3.78
C GLU A 46 9.73 -3.94 -4.64
N LYS A 47 10.61 -4.77 -4.14
CA LYS A 47 11.05 -5.94 -4.91
C LYS A 47 9.92 -6.95 -5.10
N ALA A 48 9.16 -7.22 -4.04
CA ALA A 48 8.05 -8.15 -4.12
C ALA A 48 6.97 -7.62 -5.05
N MET A 49 6.64 -6.34 -4.94
CA MET A 49 5.65 -5.71 -5.81
C MET A 49 6.09 -5.77 -7.28
N GLU A 50 7.35 -5.49 -7.52
CA GLU A 50 7.90 -5.55 -8.87
C GLU A 50 7.83 -6.96 -9.44
N GLN A 51 8.17 -7.97 -8.64
CA GLN A 51 8.11 -9.36 -9.08
C GLN A 51 6.68 -9.78 -9.44
N ALA A 52 5.70 -9.21 -8.75
CA ALA A 52 4.30 -9.50 -9.01
C ALA A 52 3.72 -8.64 -10.13
N ASN A 53 4.53 -7.77 -10.75
CA ASN A 53 4.10 -6.83 -11.77
C ASN A 53 3.02 -5.87 -11.26
N LEU A 54 3.14 -5.48 -10.00
CA LEU A 54 2.22 -4.53 -9.38
C LEU A 54 2.95 -3.24 -9.08
N GLU A 55 2.23 -2.14 -9.17
CA GLU A 55 2.76 -0.84 -8.74
C GLU A 55 2.36 -0.61 -7.30
N GLN A 56 3.17 0.15 -6.59
CA GLN A 56 2.83 0.54 -5.23
C GLN A 56 1.59 1.42 -5.24
N PRO A 57 0.82 1.45 -4.13
CA PRO A 57 -0.37 2.31 -4.05
C PRO A 57 -0.04 3.76 -4.40
N ALA A 58 -0.95 4.41 -5.10
CA ALA A 58 -0.75 5.80 -5.51
C ALA A 58 -0.54 6.71 -4.30
N VAL A 59 -1.28 6.48 -3.22
CA VAL A 59 -1.13 7.29 -2.02
C VAL A 59 0.27 7.16 -1.43
N MET A 60 0.84 5.96 -1.46
CA MET A 60 2.19 5.74 -0.95
C MET A 60 3.24 6.45 -1.79
N ARG A 61 3.11 6.37 -3.11
CA ARG A 61 4.03 7.05 -4.03
C ARG A 61 3.96 8.56 -3.85
N LEU A 62 2.77 9.08 -3.77
CA LEU A 62 2.56 10.51 -3.61
C LEU A 62 3.05 11.00 -2.24
N TYR A 63 2.79 10.24 -1.20
CA TYR A 63 3.25 10.55 0.14
C TYR A 63 4.77 10.70 0.18
N ARG A 64 5.49 9.77 -0.44
CA ARG A 64 6.94 9.83 -0.49
C ARG A 64 7.44 11.08 -1.20
N LYS A 65 6.79 11.45 -2.30
CA LYS A 65 7.17 12.66 -3.04
C LYS A 65 6.98 13.91 -2.18
N LEU A 66 5.88 13.99 -1.47
CA LEU A 66 5.58 15.15 -0.63
C LEU A 66 6.53 15.25 0.55
N LEU A 67 6.90 14.12 1.13
CA LEU A 67 7.92 14.10 2.18
C LEU A 67 9.26 14.59 1.66
N ARG A 68 9.65 14.12 0.49
CA ARG A 68 10.92 14.49 -0.12
C ARG A 68 10.99 15.97 -0.43
N ARG A 69 9.85 16.57 -0.81
CA ARG A 69 9.78 17.99 -1.12
C ARG A 69 9.56 18.87 0.10
N GLY A 70 9.32 18.26 1.24
CA GLY A 70 9.08 19.01 2.48
C GLY A 70 7.71 19.63 2.59
N VAL A 71 6.76 19.21 1.74
CA VAL A 71 5.39 19.72 1.81
C VAL A 71 4.68 19.23 3.06
N ILE A 72 4.97 17.99 3.47
CA ILE A 72 4.43 17.41 4.69
C ILE A 72 5.56 16.78 5.47
N GLY A 73 5.36 16.65 6.79
CA GLY A 73 6.34 16.02 7.65
C GLY A 73 6.08 14.54 7.83
N PRO A 74 7.09 13.79 8.34
CA PRO A 74 6.94 12.35 8.58
C PRO A 74 6.16 12.02 9.85
N GLU A 75 5.59 12.99 10.50
CA GLU A 75 4.88 12.81 11.76
C GLU A 75 3.55 12.09 11.55
N GLY A 76 3.16 11.29 12.53
CA GLY A 76 1.90 10.57 12.50
C GLY A 76 1.95 9.35 11.61
N GLU A 77 0.81 8.72 11.45
CA GLU A 77 0.72 7.53 10.61
C GLU A 77 0.67 7.90 9.14
N PRO A 78 1.29 7.08 8.28
CA PRO A 78 1.19 7.30 6.84
C PRO A 78 -0.26 7.24 6.38
N PRO A 79 -0.65 8.06 5.43
CA PRO A 79 -2.01 8.01 4.91
C PRO A 79 -2.29 6.70 4.19
N LYS A 80 -3.52 6.21 4.30
CA LYS A 80 -3.95 4.99 3.63
C LYS A 80 -4.73 5.28 2.35
N THR A 81 -5.29 6.48 2.25
CA THR A 81 -6.07 6.90 1.09
C THR A 81 -5.61 8.27 0.63
N ILE A 82 -5.98 8.61 -0.60
CA ILE A 82 -5.67 9.93 -1.14
C ILE A 82 -6.39 11.01 -0.30
N GLU A 83 -7.58 10.72 0.18
CA GLU A 83 -8.30 11.66 1.04
C GLU A 83 -7.55 11.94 2.33
N ASP A 84 -6.96 10.90 2.94
CA ASP A 84 -6.14 11.08 4.13
C ASP A 84 -4.94 11.98 3.84
N LEU A 85 -4.34 11.77 2.67
CA LEU A 85 -3.18 12.57 2.26
C LEU A 85 -3.58 14.02 2.02
N GLU A 86 -4.72 14.25 1.38
CA GLU A 86 -5.21 15.60 1.17
C GLU A 86 -5.43 16.34 2.47
N ARG A 87 -5.96 15.66 3.46
CA ARG A 87 -6.14 16.26 4.79
C ARG A 87 -4.82 16.65 5.43
N ARG A 88 -3.78 15.85 5.22
CA ARG A 88 -2.44 16.15 5.71
C ARG A 88 -1.89 17.42 5.08
N ILE A 89 -2.17 17.63 3.81
CA ILE A 89 -1.70 18.81 3.06
C ILE A 89 -2.49 20.05 3.47
N SER A 90 -3.79 19.92 3.61
CA SER A 90 -4.67 21.06 3.91
C SER A 90 -4.67 21.46 5.38
N GLY A 91 -4.41 20.50 6.22
CA GLY A 91 -4.50 20.71 7.63
C GLY A 91 -3.22 21.10 8.27
#